data_567c0bb83f75aa2aa2c22a3e99a2ec51
#
_entry.id   567c0bb83f75aa2aa2c22a3e99a2ec51
#
_cell.length_a   1.000
_cell.length_b   1.000
_cell.length_c   1.000
_cell.angle_alpha   90.00
_cell.angle_beta   90.00
_cell.angle_gamma   90.00
#
_symmetry.space_group_name_H-M   'P 1'
#
loop_
_entity.id
_entity.type
_entity.pdbx_description
1 polymer ?
#
loop_
_entity_poly.entity_id
_entity_poly.type
_entity_poly.pdbx_seq_one_letter_code
_entity_poly.pdbx_strand_id
1 'polypeptide(L)'
;MADISAFPDMGDTILVSGDNIQKYIAGAAITKGQAVAIHGTGVSETVHPAVKGTTASVEGVALATVASGENVAVAGPGCVVYMANADDTTAIDAGSGVEDNDNAVGGTISALPANTAAATAAYANLVGVAIDDIAGGATGRVRLICGITVIPNAS
;
A
#
# COMPACT_ATOMS: atom_id res chain seq x y z
N MET A 1 11.69 15.08 -15.96
CA MET A 1 10.56 14.79 -15.06
C MET A 1 9.40 15.66 -15.48
N ALA A 2 8.23 15.10 -15.72
CA ALA A 2 7.05 15.91 -15.99
C ALA A 2 6.78 16.82 -14.78
N ASP A 3 6.48 18.09 -15.05
CA ASP A 3 6.11 19.01 -13.99
C ASP A 3 4.75 18.60 -13.42
N ILE A 4 4.76 18.07 -12.21
CA ILE A 4 3.57 17.59 -11.51
C ILE A 4 2.57 18.73 -11.27
N SER A 5 3.04 19.97 -11.19
CA SER A 5 2.18 21.15 -11.04
C SER A 5 1.28 21.43 -12.25
N ALA A 6 1.60 20.83 -13.40
CA ALA A 6 0.79 20.94 -14.61
C ALA A 6 -0.49 20.06 -14.58
N PHE A 7 -0.64 19.18 -13.60
CA PHE A 7 -1.80 18.32 -13.45
C PHE A 7 -2.71 18.89 -12.35
N PRO A 8 -3.95 19.29 -12.67
CA PRO A 8 -4.80 20.05 -11.75
C PRO A 8 -5.10 19.37 -10.42
N ASP A 9 -5.05 18.05 -10.38
CA ASP A 9 -5.41 17.28 -9.20
C ASP A 9 -4.19 16.79 -8.39
N MET A 10 -2.99 17.25 -8.72
CA MET A 10 -1.77 16.76 -8.11
C MET A 10 -1.19 17.66 -7.01
N GLY A 11 -1.87 18.74 -6.65
CA GLY A 11 -1.47 19.59 -5.50
C GLY A 11 -1.46 18.85 -4.16
N ASP A 12 -2.04 17.66 -4.11
CA ASP A 12 -2.14 16.80 -2.94
C ASP A 12 -1.70 15.35 -3.29
N THR A 13 -0.71 15.23 -4.16
CA THR A 13 -0.21 13.91 -4.56
C THR A 13 0.62 13.26 -3.48
N ILE A 14 0.42 11.96 -3.30
CA ILE A 14 1.28 11.13 -2.46
C ILE A 14 2.48 10.56 -3.22
N LEU A 15 2.50 10.65 -4.54
CA LEU A 15 3.61 10.16 -5.36
C LEU A 15 4.82 11.06 -5.23
N VAL A 16 5.94 10.49 -4.76
CA VAL A 16 7.24 11.17 -4.64
C VAL A 16 8.07 10.98 -5.89
N SER A 17 8.16 9.74 -6.39
CA SER A 17 8.92 9.41 -7.58
C SER A 17 8.48 8.07 -8.17
N GLY A 18 8.85 7.85 -9.43
CA GLY A 18 8.56 6.63 -10.17
C GLY A 18 7.57 6.86 -11.30
N ASP A 19 7.62 5.97 -12.28
CA ASP A 19 6.82 6.03 -13.50
C ASP A 19 6.01 4.74 -13.75
N ASN A 20 6.11 3.76 -12.86
CA ASN A 20 5.32 2.54 -12.94
C ASN A 20 3.89 2.79 -12.40
N ILE A 21 3.11 3.52 -13.18
CA ILE A 21 1.74 3.86 -12.86
C ILE A 21 0.82 3.18 -13.87
N GLN A 22 -0.10 2.38 -13.37
CA GLN A 22 -1.08 1.67 -14.18
C GLN A 22 -2.49 2.13 -13.84
N LYS A 23 -3.36 2.00 -14.82
CA LYS A 23 -4.78 2.32 -14.67
C LYS A 23 -5.57 1.02 -14.49
N TYR A 24 -6.36 0.98 -13.44
CA TYR A 24 -7.29 -0.11 -13.12
C TYR A 24 -8.71 0.40 -13.01
N ILE A 25 -9.66 -0.52 -12.97
CA ILE A 25 -11.05 -0.25 -12.60
C ILE A 25 -11.21 -0.57 -11.12
N ALA A 26 -11.76 0.35 -10.36
CA ALA A 26 -12.07 0.12 -8.96
C ALA A 26 -13.30 -0.79 -8.84
N GLY A 27 -13.15 -1.96 -8.23
CA GLY A 27 -14.25 -2.87 -7.96
C GLY A 27 -15.03 -2.54 -6.68
N ALA A 28 -14.48 -1.66 -5.86
CA ALA A 28 -15.10 -1.10 -4.66
C ALA A 28 -14.63 0.36 -4.52
N ALA A 29 -15.19 1.09 -3.57
CA ALA A 29 -14.66 2.42 -3.23
C ALA A 29 -13.22 2.31 -2.73
N ILE A 30 -12.33 3.13 -3.26
CA ILE A 30 -10.91 3.15 -2.92
C ILE A 30 -10.53 4.57 -2.48
N THR A 31 -9.78 4.66 -1.39
CA THR A 31 -9.24 5.93 -0.88
C THR A 31 -7.80 6.11 -1.34
N LYS A 32 -7.43 7.33 -1.70
CA LYS A 32 -6.04 7.70 -2.01
C LYS A 32 -5.07 7.24 -0.92
N GLY A 33 -3.97 6.62 -1.30
CA GLY A 33 -2.97 6.06 -0.40
C GLY A 33 -3.24 4.62 0.04
N GLN A 34 -4.39 4.07 -0.30
CA GLN A 34 -4.75 2.70 0.05
C GLN A 34 -4.01 1.70 -0.83
N ALA A 35 -3.44 0.66 -0.22
CA ALA A 35 -2.92 -0.47 -0.96
C ALA A 35 -4.08 -1.21 -1.63
N VAL A 36 -3.87 -1.65 -2.87
CA VAL A 36 -4.87 -2.36 -3.65
C VAL A 36 -4.34 -3.69 -4.17
N ALA A 37 -5.25 -4.64 -4.33
CA ALA A 37 -4.97 -5.95 -4.87
C ALA A 37 -5.93 -6.26 -6.02
N ILE A 38 -5.49 -7.07 -6.97
CA ILE A 38 -6.41 -7.59 -7.98
C ILE A 38 -7.45 -8.47 -7.30
N HIS A 39 -8.70 -8.20 -7.59
CA HIS A 39 -9.81 -8.95 -7.05
C HIS A 39 -10.76 -9.34 -8.18
N GLY A 40 -11.24 -10.54 -8.11
CA GLY A 40 -12.33 -10.94 -8.97
C GLY A 40 -12.18 -12.30 -9.62
N THR A 41 -13.32 -12.86 -9.87
CA THR A 41 -13.50 -14.03 -10.70
C THR A 41 -13.76 -13.55 -12.13
N GLY A 42 -12.78 -13.61 -12.97
CA GLY A 42 -12.97 -13.56 -14.42
C GLY A 42 -12.94 -12.19 -15.10
N VAL A 43 -12.73 -11.09 -14.40
CA VAL A 43 -12.50 -9.78 -15.05
C VAL A 43 -11.15 -9.26 -14.65
N SER A 44 -10.23 -9.22 -15.60
CA SER A 44 -8.93 -8.61 -15.45
C SER A 44 -9.05 -7.09 -15.22
N GLU A 45 -8.06 -6.52 -14.54
CA GLU A 45 -7.91 -5.08 -14.35
C GLU A 45 -8.84 -4.43 -13.32
N THR A 46 -9.55 -5.24 -12.51
CA THR A 46 -10.33 -4.73 -11.39
C THR A 46 -9.52 -4.86 -10.10
N VAL A 47 -9.42 -3.78 -9.34
CA VAL A 47 -8.74 -3.75 -8.06
C VAL A 47 -9.69 -3.39 -6.92
N HIS A 48 -9.42 -3.94 -5.77
CA HIS A 48 -10.10 -3.65 -4.51
C HIS A 48 -9.07 -3.21 -3.47
N PRO A 49 -9.48 -2.55 -2.38
CA PRO A 49 -8.60 -2.38 -1.23
C PRO A 49 -8.01 -3.71 -0.81
N ALA A 50 -6.70 -3.74 -0.59
CA ALA A 50 -6.03 -4.91 -0.05
C ALA A 50 -6.55 -5.20 1.36
N VAL A 51 -6.62 -6.48 1.71
CA VAL A 51 -7.09 -6.91 3.04
C VAL A 51 -5.94 -7.56 3.79
N LYS A 52 -5.60 -7.01 4.94
CA LYS A 52 -4.52 -7.52 5.79
C LYS A 52 -4.68 -9.00 6.10
N GLY A 53 -3.57 -9.72 5.99
CA GLY A 53 -3.52 -11.15 6.35
C GLY A 53 -4.18 -12.09 5.32
N THR A 54 -4.51 -11.60 4.13
CA THR A 54 -5.00 -12.44 3.03
C THR A 54 -3.87 -12.92 2.14
N THR A 55 -4.19 -13.86 1.24
CA THR A 55 -3.27 -14.33 0.21
C THR A 55 -3.31 -13.48 -1.06
N ALA A 56 -4.07 -12.38 -1.07
CA ALA A 56 -4.11 -11.47 -2.21
C ALA A 56 -2.83 -10.63 -2.25
N SER A 57 -2.17 -10.65 -3.38
CA SER A 57 -0.95 -9.86 -3.60
C SER A 57 -1.29 -8.39 -3.75
N VAL A 58 -0.53 -7.52 -3.08
CA VAL A 58 -0.62 -6.08 -3.32
C VAL A 58 -0.10 -5.77 -4.72
N GLU A 59 -0.90 -5.08 -5.51
CA GLU A 59 -0.52 -4.60 -6.85
C GLU A 59 0.15 -3.24 -6.78
N GLY A 60 -0.26 -2.42 -5.84
CA GLY A 60 0.28 -1.07 -5.68
C GLY A 60 -0.55 -0.23 -4.72
N VAL A 61 -0.37 1.07 -4.83
CA VAL A 61 -1.04 2.07 -3.99
C VAL A 61 -1.86 3.02 -4.86
N ALA A 62 -3.11 3.22 -4.50
CA ALA A 62 -4.01 4.11 -5.22
C ALA A 62 -3.58 5.57 -5.07
N LEU A 63 -3.50 6.29 -6.18
CA LEU A 63 -3.10 7.70 -6.23
C LEU A 63 -4.29 8.66 -6.16
N ALA A 64 -5.51 8.15 -6.17
CA ALA A 64 -6.74 8.96 -6.10
C ALA A 64 -7.82 8.24 -5.31
N THR A 65 -8.75 9.02 -4.76
CA THR A 65 -9.99 8.50 -4.18
C THR A 65 -11.02 8.37 -5.29
N VAL A 66 -11.59 7.18 -5.44
CA VAL A 66 -12.55 6.85 -6.50
C VAL A 66 -13.70 6.00 -5.96
N ALA A 67 -14.84 6.08 -6.62
CA ALA A 67 -15.97 5.19 -6.37
C ALA A 67 -15.83 3.87 -7.13
N SER A 68 -16.60 2.87 -6.74
CA SER A 68 -16.70 1.60 -7.48
C SER A 68 -17.10 1.84 -8.95
N GLY A 69 -16.42 1.19 -9.87
CA GLY A 69 -16.61 1.30 -11.31
C GLY A 69 -15.79 2.41 -11.99
N GLU A 70 -15.16 3.28 -11.23
CA GLU A 70 -14.30 4.35 -11.78
C GLU A 70 -12.88 3.85 -12.05
N ASN A 71 -12.18 4.57 -12.92
CA ASN A 71 -10.76 4.32 -13.16
C ASN A 71 -9.91 4.90 -12.02
N VAL A 72 -8.93 4.15 -11.60
CA VAL A 72 -7.97 4.55 -10.58
C VAL A 72 -6.53 4.38 -11.09
N ALA A 73 -5.70 5.40 -10.89
CA ALA A 73 -4.27 5.30 -11.12
C ALA A 73 -3.61 4.64 -9.90
N VAL A 74 -2.80 3.64 -10.14
CA VAL A 74 -2.12 2.85 -9.11
C VAL A 74 -0.62 2.91 -9.34
N ALA A 75 0.11 3.38 -8.32
CA ALA A 75 1.56 3.32 -8.30
C ALA A 75 2.02 1.90 -7.95
N GLY A 76 2.81 1.31 -8.82
CA GLY A 76 3.33 -0.05 -8.68
C GLY A 76 4.76 -0.13 -8.15
N PRO A 77 5.37 -1.33 -8.23
CA PRO A 77 6.72 -1.57 -7.73
C PRO A 77 7.75 -0.58 -8.28
N GLY A 78 8.66 -0.12 -7.44
CA GLY A 78 9.69 0.85 -7.76
C GLY A 78 9.29 2.32 -7.53
N CYS A 79 7.99 2.63 -7.46
CA CYS A 79 7.54 3.96 -7.07
C CYS A 79 7.82 4.23 -5.59
N VAL A 80 8.00 5.50 -5.26
CA VAL A 80 8.07 5.98 -3.87
C VAL A 80 6.83 6.82 -3.61
N VAL A 81 6.12 6.50 -2.55
CA VAL A 81 4.89 7.19 -2.15
C VAL A 81 4.93 7.58 -0.67
N TYR A 82 4.17 8.60 -0.29
CA TYR A 82 3.92 8.89 1.11
C TYR A 82 2.81 7.99 1.64
N MET A 83 3.06 7.35 2.78
CA MET A 83 2.08 6.51 3.48
C MET A 83 2.07 6.82 4.96
N ALA A 84 0.91 6.66 5.59
CA ALA A 84 0.72 6.92 7.01
C ALA A 84 0.92 5.64 7.84
N ASN A 85 1.67 5.77 8.94
CA ASN A 85 1.75 4.71 9.95
C ASN A 85 0.46 4.70 10.78
N ALA A 86 -0.23 3.57 10.78
CA ALA A 86 -1.50 3.42 11.49
C ALA A 86 -1.36 3.30 13.00
N ASP A 87 -0.19 2.89 13.49
CA ASP A 87 0.05 2.67 14.91
C ASP A 87 0.52 3.97 15.57
N ASP A 88 -0.25 4.47 16.52
CA ASP A 88 0.09 5.70 17.24
C ASP A 88 1.27 5.54 18.21
N THR A 89 1.65 4.31 18.52
CA THR A 89 2.63 4.01 19.58
C THR A 89 3.93 3.40 19.07
N THR A 90 3.91 2.78 17.87
CA THR A 90 5.06 2.06 17.34
C THR A 90 5.58 2.75 16.08
N ALA A 91 6.81 3.21 16.13
CA ALA A 91 7.49 3.76 14.95
C ALA A 91 7.86 2.64 13.97
N ILE A 92 7.95 2.98 12.70
CA ILE A 92 8.53 2.16 11.64
C ILE A 92 9.91 2.70 11.35
N ASP A 93 10.93 1.88 11.54
CA ASP A 93 12.32 2.28 11.27
C ASP A 93 12.60 2.26 9.76
N ALA A 94 13.43 3.17 9.31
CA ALA A 94 13.93 3.18 7.93
C ALA A 94 14.59 1.84 7.58
N GLY A 95 14.29 1.32 6.40
CA GLY A 95 14.75 0.00 5.95
C GLY A 95 13.84 -1.17 6.36
N SER A 96 12.85 -0.94 7.22
CA SER A 96 11.89 -1.98 7.60
C SER A 96 10.89 -2.25 6.48
N GLY A 97 10.54 -3.53 6.30
CA GLY A 97 9.39 -3.92 5.50
C GLY A 97 8.10 -3.40 6.12
N VAL A 98 7.15 -3.03 5.28
CA VAL A 98 5.84 -2.56 5.71
C VAL A 98 4.73 -3.37 5.05
N GLU A 99 3.70 -3.66 5.84
CA GLU A 99 2.48 -4.33 5.40
C GLU A 99 1.30 -3.35 5.37
N ASP A 100 0.28 -3.73 4.62
CA ASP A 100 -1.00 -3.04 4.66
C ASP A 100 -1.64 -3.20 6.04
N ASN A 101 -2.14 -2.11 6.58
CA ASN A 101 -2.90 -2.10 7.81
C ASN A 101 -4.30 -1.53 7.56
N ASP A 102 -5.19 -2.38 7.13
CA ASP A 102 -6.54 -2.02 6.70
C ASP A 102 -7.54 -1.82 7.88
N ASN A 103 -7.06 -1.78 9.10
CA ASN A 103 -7.93 -1.62 10.28
C ASN A 103 -8.63 -0.26 10.28
N ALA A 104 -9.69 -0.15 9.48
CA ALA A 104 -10.70 0.90 9.47
C ALA A 104 -10.34 2.24 8.81
N VAL A 105 -9.09 2.55 8.51
CA VAL A 105 -8.72 3.78 7.78
C VAL A 105 -7.87 3.38 6.59
N GLY A 106 -8.45 3.43 5.40
CA GLY A 106 -7.71 3.11 4.17
C GLY A 106 -6.44 3.94 4.01
N GLY A 107 -5.39 3.31 3.47
CA GLY A 107 -4.15 4.00 3.16
C GLY A 107 -3.12 4.03 4.28
N THR A 108 -3.25 3.18 5.27
CA THR A 108 -2.28 3.08 6.37
C THR A 108 -1.43 1.82 6.29
N ILE A 109 -0.23 1.89 6.85
CA ILE A 109 0.72 0.79 6.92
C ILE A 109 1.13 0.51 8.36
N SER A 110 1.70 -0.67 8.59
CA SER A 110 2.41 -1.02 9.81
C SER A 110 3.72 -1.73 9.47
N ALA A 111 4.64 -1.78 10.43
CA ALA A 111 5.85 -2.57 10.26
C ALA A 111 5.52 -4.05 10.11
N LEU A 112 6.22 -4.74 9.21
CA LEU A 112 6.17 -6.20 9.14
C LEU A 112 6.68 -6.79 10.46
N PRO A 113 5.93 -7.66 11.12
CA PRO A 113 6.44 -8.34 12.28
C PRO A 113 7.57 -9.30 11.91
N ALA A 114 8.57 -9.41 12.77
CA ALA A 114 9.69 -10.31 12.56
C ALA A 114 9.26 -11.79 12.58
N ASN A 115 8.24 -12.11 13.35
CA ASN A 115 7.65 -13.45 13.44
C ASN A 115 6.17 -13.35 13.85
N THR A 116 5.46 -14.45 13.73
CA THR A 116 4.09 -14.58 14.22
C THR A 116 4.07 -15.43 15.50
N ALA A 117 3.21 -15.06 16.44
CA ALA A 117 2.95 -15.88 17.63
C ALA A 117 2.13 -17.15 17.33
N ALA A 118 1.60 -17.26 16.11
CA ALA A 118 0.88 -18.46 15.70
C ALA A 118 1.83 -19.66 15.55
N ALA A 119 1.29 -20.85 15.73
CA ALA A 119 2.06 -22.09 15.56
C ALA A 119 2.47 -22.39 14.10
N THR A 120 1.93 -21.63 13.15
CA THR A 120 2.21 -21.73 11.72
C THR A 120 2.57 -20.39 11.15
N ALA A 121 3.37 -20.37 10.09
CA ALA A 121 3.69 -19.16 9.35
C ALA A 121 2.40 -18.47 8.85
N ALA A 122 2.40 -17.13 8.86
CA ALA A 122 1.31 -16.32 8.35
C ALA A 122 1.72 -15.59 7.06
N TYR A 123 0.74 -15.27 6.24
CA TYR A 123 0.95 -14.38 5.10
C TYR A 123 0.78 -12.92 5.51
N ALA A 124 1.56 -12.06 4.89
CA ALA A 124 1.38 -10.61 4.99
C ALA A 124 1.36 -9.97 3.60
N ASN A 125 0.55 -8.94 3.48
CA ASN A 125 0.43 -8.15 2.26
C ASN A 125 1.59 -7.14 2.23
N LEU A 126 2.68 -7.51 1.56
CA LEU A 126 3.87 -6.67 1.47
C LEU A 126 3.59 -5.44 0.61
N VAL A 127 3.65 -4.28 1.19
CA VAL A 127 3.55 -3.00 0.47
C VAL A 127 4.93 -2.56 -0.01
N GLY A 128 5.91 -2.52 0.86
CA GLY A 128 7.23 -2.08 0.47
C GLY A 128 8.21 -1.97 1.63
N VAL A 129 9.13 -1.02 1.51
CA VAL A 129 10.16 -0.73 2.51
C VAL A 129 10.11 0.75 2.87
N ALA A 130 10.10 1.07 4.16
CA ALA A 130 10.17 2.44 4.64
C ALA A 130 11.54 3.05 4.28
N ILE A 131 11.53 4.25 3.71
CA ILE A 131 12.74 5.03 3.42
C ILE A 131 13.09 5.91 4.60
N ASP A 132 12.08 6.42 5.28
CA ASP A 132 12.22 7.28 6.46
C ASP A 132 11.91 6.50 7.74
N ASP A 133 12.39 7.01 8.87
CA ASP A 133 11.82 6.67 10.17
C ASP A 133 10.43 7.32 10.26
N ILE A 134 9.39 6.52 10.43
CA ILE A 134 8.00 6.98 10.44
C ILE A 134 7.45 6.81 11.85
N ALA A 135 7.37 7.90 12.59
CA ALA A 135 6.79 7.89 13.93
C ALA A 135 5.32 7.40 13.90
N GLY A 136 4.84 6.92 15.04
CA GLY A 136 3.44 6.52 15.19
C GLY A 136 2.49 7.67 14.80
N GLY A 137 1.48 7.37 13.99
CA GLY A 137 0.53 8.35 13.47
C GLY A 137 1.09 9.33 12.42
N ALA A 138 2.38 9.25 12.09
CA ALA A 138 3.01 10.14 11.11
C ALA A 138 3.00 9.55 9.69
N THR A 139 3.39 10.37 8.73
CA THR A 139 3.53 10.00 7.32
C THR A 139 4.99 10.03 6.92
N GLY A 140 5.43 9.05 6.14
CA GLY A 140 6.77 8.97 5.61
C GLY A 140 6.81 8.30 4.23
N ARG A 141 7.99 8.29 3.63
CA ARG A 141 8.19 7.72 2.29
C ARG A 141 8.36 6.20 2.36
N VAL A 142 7.70 5.53 1.45
CA VAL A 142 7.78 4.08 1.26
C VAL A 142 8.13 3.79 -0.19
N ARG A 143 9.16 2.96 -0.42
CA ARG A 143 9.43 2.39 -1.74
C ARG A 143 8.57 1.15 -1.91
N LEU A 144 7.75 1.15 -2.94
CA LEU A 144 6.85 0.05 -3.23
C LEU A 144 7.62 -1.15 -3.77
N ILE A 145 7.37 -2.32 -3.19
CA ILE A 145 7.82 -3.62 -3.67
C ILE A 145 6.63 -4.41 -4.18
N CYS A 146 5.54 -4.35 -3.46
CA CYS A 146 4.26 -4.99 -3.73
C CYS A 146 4.34 -6.52 -3.77
N GLY A 147 3.36 -7.17 -3.23
CA GLY A 147 3.29 -8.63 -3.25
C GLY A 147 2.75 -9.24 -1.97
N ILE A 148 3.17 -10.46 -1.74
CA ILE A 148 2.89 -11.26 -0.55
C ILE A 148 4.23 -11.70 0.04
N THR A 149 4.34 -11.66 1.35
CA THR A 149 5.46 -12.28 2.07
C THR A 149 4.95 -13.27 3.10
N VAL A 150 5.82 -14.18 3.50
CA VAL A 150 5.54 -15.14 4.58
C VAL A 150 6.27 -14.67 5.83
N ILE A 151 5.53 -14.55 6.91
CA ILE A 151 6.09 -14.26 8.22
C ILE A 151 6.30 -15.60 8.93
N PRO A 152 7.55 -15.93 9.29
CA PRO A 152 7.82 -17.21 9.96
C PRO A 152 7.14 -17.28 11.32
N ASN A 153 6.83 -18.49 11.76
CA ASN A 153 6.38 -18.70 13.13
C ASN A 153 7.54 -18.47 14.12
N ALA A 154 7.20 -18.05 15.32
CA ALA A 154 8.16 -18.02 16.41
C ALA A 154 8.58 -19.45 16.77
N SER A 155 9.87 -19.69 16.77
CA SER A 155 10.46 -20.97 17.19
C SER A 155 10.56 -21.05 18.72
#